data_627ee4c72dacea0331cab7abe8ffdce6
#
_entry.id   627ee4c72dacea0331cab7abe8ffdce6
#
_cell.length_a   1.000
_cell.length_b   1.000
_cell.length_c   1.000
_cell.angle_alpha   90.00
_cell.angle_beta   90.00
_cell.angle_gamma   90.00
#
_symmetry.space_group_name_H-M   'P 1'
#
loop_
_entity.id
_entity.type
_entity.pdbx_description
1 polymer ?
#
loop_
_entity_poly.entity_id
_entity_poly.type
_entity_poly.pdbx_seq_one_letter_code
_entity_poly.pdbx_strand_id
1 'polypeptide(L)'
;MGVEQLSIFLENKSGGLADVVDVLARRGVNLRALSLADEADFGILRLIVDDTEAALAALKEAGAVARRTGVVAVEVPDRPGGLAGVLAALRTAAINVEYMYAFPVKAGEGAVVVFRFDDDAAALTALRAAGARVLEARDVHRT
;
A
#
# COMPACT_ATOMS: atom_id res chain seq x y z
N MET A 1 -3.35 14.79 -3.63
CA MET A 1 -4.01 13.52 -4.00
C MET A 1 -3.37 12.37 -3.28
N GLY A 2 -4.17 11.57 -2.60
CA GLY A 2 -3.70 10.45 -1.80
C GLY A 2 -3.25 9.26 -2.63
N VAL A 3 -2.53 8.37 -1.99
CA VAL A 3 -2.08 7.13 -2.60
C VAL A 3 -3.25 6.14 -2.65
N GLU A 4 -3.40 5.46 -3.76
CA GLU A 4 -4.45 4.47 -3.97
C GLU A 4 -3.89 3.06 -3.96
N GLN A 5 -4.53 2.20 -3.20
CA GLN A 5 -4.22 0.79 -3.11
C GLN A 5 -5.36 -0.01 -3.70
N LEU A 6 -5.05 -1.09 -4.37
CA LEU A 6 -6.03 -2.10 -4.77
C LEU A 6 -6.01 -3.24 -3.77
N SER A 7 -7.20 -3.61 -3.29
CA SER A 7 -7.37 -4.79 -2.43
C SER A 7 -8.11 -5.83 -3.23
N ILE A 8 -7.48 -6.99 -3.45
CA ILE A 8 -8.00 -8.05 -4.30
C ILE A 8 -8.23 -9.29 -3.46
N PHE A 9 -9.44 -9.85 -3.53
CA PHE A 9 -9.77 -11.09 -2.84
C PHE A 9 -9.37 -12.27 -3.71
N LEU A 10 -8.54 -13.16 -3.15
CA LEU A 10 -8.05 -14.36 -3.80
C LEU A 10 -8.50 -15.59 -3.04
N GLU A 11 -8.88 -16.64 -3.77
CA GLU A 11 -9.02 -17.94 -3.14
C GLU A 11 -7.62 -18.44 -2.75
N ASN A 12 -7.51 -19.00 -1.56
CA ASN A 12 -6.24 -19.53 -1.06
C ASN A 12 -5.97 -20.89 -1.72
N LYS A 13 -5.53 -20.84 -2.96
CA LYS A 13 -5.22 -22.04 -3.75
C LYS A 13 -4.04 -21.78 -4.67
N SER A 14 -3.42 -22.87 -5.14
CA SER A 14 -2.31 -22.79 -6.08
C SER A 14 -2.75 -22.05 -7.37
N GLY A 15 -1.93 -21.12 -7.82
CA GLY A 15 -2.15 -20.39 -9.07
C GLY A 15 -3.00 -19.13 -8.97
N GLY A 16 -3.71 -18.92 -7.86
CA GLY A 16 -4.59 -17.75 -7.73
C GLY A 16 -3.84 -16.43 -7.83
N LEU A 17 -2.72 -16.31 -7.12
CA LEU A 17 -1.88 -15.12 -7.18
C LEU A 17 -1.27 -14.93 -8.58
N ALA A 18 -0.75 -16.00 -9.16
CA ALA A 18 -0.13 -15.94 -10.48
C ALA A 18 -1.11 -15.47 -11.54
N ASP A 19 -2.36 -15.93 -11.49
CA ASP A 19 -3.40 -15.55 -12.43
C ASP A 19 -3.67 -14.04 -12.39
N VAL A 20 -3.78 -13.48 -11.20
CA VAL A 20 -4.03 -12.04 -11.03
C VAL A 20 -2.84 -11.22 -11.55
N VAL A 21 -1.63 -11.61 -11.20
CA VAL A 21 -0.43 -10.89 -11.63
C VAL A 21 -0.27 -10.96 -13.16
N ASP A 22 -0.59 -12.10 -13.76
CA ASP A 22 -0.58 -12.26 -15.22
C ASP A 22 -1.57 -11.32 -15.93
N VAL A 23 -2.76 -11.17 -15.37
CA VAL A 23 -3.76 -10.24 -15.93
C VAL A 23 -3.19 -8.82 -15.99
N LEU A 24 -2.54 -8.38 -14.93
CA LEU A 24 -1.96 -7.04 -14.87
C LEU A 24 -0.76 -6.91 -15.82
N ALA A 25 0.07 -7.93 -15.89
CA ALA A 25 1.23 -7.94 -16.78
C ALA A 25 0.83 -7.80 -18.25
N ARG A 26 -0.23 -8.49 -18.67
CA ARG A 26 -0.74 -8.43 -20.05
C ARG A 26 -1.23 -7.04 -20.42
N ARG A 27 -1.67 -6.25 -19.46
CA ARG A 27 -2.13 -4.88 -19.67
C ARG A 27 -1.02 -3.85 -19.50
N GLY A 28 0.21 -4.30 -19.27
CA GLY A 28 1.34 -3.39 -19.08
C GLY A 28 1.33 -2.63 -17.77
N VAL A 29 0.59 -3.12 -16.78
CA VAL A 29 0.53 -2.51 -15.45
C VAL A 29 1.71 -2.98 -14.61
N ASN A 30 2.47 -2.05 -14.07
CA ASN A 30 3.60 -2.36 -13.22
C ASN A 30 3.23 -2.32 -11.75
N LEU A 31 3.67 -3.31 -11.00
CA LEU A 31 3.48 -3.39 -9.55
C LEU A 31 4.55 -2.58 -8.85
N ARG A 32 4.13 -1.61 -8.03
CA ARG A 32 5.06 -0.78 -7.25
C ARG A 32 5.29 -1.37 -5.87
N ALA A 33 4.25 -1.92 -5.26
CA ALA A 33 4.30 -2.55 -3.95
C ALA A 33 3.24 -3.63 -3.88
N LEU A 34 3.47 -4.63 -3.06
CA LEU A 34 2.49 -5.69 -2.84
C LEU A 34 2.61 -6.28 -1.44
N SER A 35 1.49 -6.79 -0.96
CA SER A 35 1.41 -7.52 0.31
C SER A 35 0.31 -8.56 0.17
N LEU A 36 0.59 -9.77 0.58
CA LEU A 36 -0.40 -10.86 0.57
C LEU A 36 -0.65 -11.29 2.01
N ALA A 37 -1.89 -11.15 2.46
CA ALA A 37 -2.31 -11.56 3.79
C ALA A 37 -3.19 -12.80 3.68
N ASP A 38 -2.97 -13.75 4.57
CA ASP A 38 -3.66 -15.01 4.61
C ASP A 38 -4.85 -14.94 5.58
N GLU A 39 -6.03 -15.31 5.09
CA GLU A 39 -7.26 -15.34 5.86
C GLU A 39 -7.99 -16.67 5.59
N ALA A 40 -7.61 -17.73 6.30
CA ALA A 40 -8.26 -19.05 6.18
C ALA A 40 -8.40 -19.54 4.72
N ASP A 41 -9.62 -19.47 4.16
CA ASP A 41 -9.90 -20.00 2.83
C ASP A 41 -9.59 -19.03 1.69
N PHE A 42 -9.25 -17.79 2.00
CA PHE A 42 -8.92 -16.79 1.00
C PHE A 42 -7.78 -15.90 1.49
N GLY A 43 -7.17 -15.19 0.56
CA GLY A 43 -6.15 -14.21 0.86
C GLY A 43 -6.59 -12.82 0.40
N ILE A 44 -5.96 -11.81 0.94
CA ILE A 44 -6.13 -10.44 0.49
C ILE A 44 -4.81 -9.97 -0.09
N LEU A 45 -4.81 -9.70 -1.39
CA LEU A 45 -3.66 -9.14 -2.07
C LEU A 45 -3.82 -7.63 -2.13
N ARG A 46 -2.86 -6.93 -1.55
CA ARG A 46 -2.84 -5.46 -1.58
C ARG A 46 -1.75 -5.02 -2.53
N LEU A 47 -2.13 -4.20 -3.52
CA LEU A 47 -1.22 -3.74 -4.57
C LEU A 47 -1.24 -2.23 -4.67
N ILE A 48 -0.07 -1.66 -4.91
CA ILE A 48 0.05 -0.32 -5.45
C ILE A 48 0.66 -0.46 -6.83
N VAL A 49 -0.02 0.09 -7.82
CA VAL A 49 0.35 -0.04 -9.22
C VAL A 49 0.62 1.34 -9.83
N ASP A 50 1.27 1.37 -10.97
CA ASP A 50 1.55 2.62 -11.67
C ASP A 50 0.29 3.24 -12.30
N ASP A 51 -0.65 2.42 -12.74
CA ASP A 51 -1.90 2.86 -13.37
C ASP A 51 -3.09 2.14 -12.75
N THR A 52 -3.68 2.76 -11.73
CA THR A 52 -4.79 2.19 -10.97
C THR A 52 -6.02 1.94 -11.83
N GLU A 53 -6.35 2.88 -12.74
CA GLU A 53 -7.51 2.74 -13.59
C GLU A 53 -7.39 1.57 -14.56
N ALA A 54 -6.23 1.41 -15.19
CA ALA A 54 -5.97 0.30 -16.09
C ALA A 54 -6.02 -1.03 -15.35
N ALA A 55 -5.47 -1.08 -14.14
CA ALA A 55 -5.47 -2.27 -13.31
C ALA A 55 -6.89 -2.69 -12.92
N LEU A 56 -7.71 -1.74 -12.47
CA LEU A 56 -9.10 -2.01 -12.11
C LEU A 56 -9.90 -2.55 -13.30
N ALA A 57 -9.72 -1.95 -14.48
CA ALA A 57 -10.41 -2.39 -15.69
C ALA A 57 -10.00 -3.82 -16.06
N ALA A 58 -8.71 -4.13 -16.00
CA ALA A 58 -8.20 -5.46 -16.32
C ALA A 58 -8.72 -6.52 -15.35
N LEU A 59 -8.72 -6.20 -14.05
CA LEU A 59 -9.20 -7.12 -13.02
C LEU A 59 -10.71 -7.37 -13.15
N LYS A 60 -11.47 -6.32 -13.44
CA LYS A 60 -12.91 -6.45 -13.65
C LYS A 60 -13.22 -7.36 -14.83
N GLU A 61 -12.53 -7.18 -15.94
CA GLU A 61 -12.70 -8.05 -17.12
C GLU A 61 -12.36 -9.51 -16.81
N ALA A 62 -11.39 -9.75 -15.95
CA ALA A 62 -10.98 -11.09 -15.55
C ALA A 62 -11.88 -11.70 -14.48
N GLY A 63 -12.89 -10.98 -14.02
CA GLY A 63 -13.81 -11.46 -12.99
C GLY A 63 -13.25 -11.44 -11.58
N ALA A 64 -12.13 -10.75 -11.35
CA ALA A 64 -11.56 -10.62 -10.03
C ALA A 64 -12.32 -9.58 -9.21
N VAL A 65 -12.44 -9.83 -7.90
CA VAL A 65 -13.05 -8.87 -6.97
C VAL A 65 -11.96 -7.97 -6.43
N ALA A 66 -11.99 -6.71 -6.83
CA ALA A 66 -10.99 -5.73 -6.43
C ALA A 66 -11.65 -4.44 -5.95
N ARG A 67 -11.05 -3.82 -4.94
CA ARG A 67 -11.52 -2.57 -4.38
C ARG A 67 -10.38 -1.55 -4.35
N ARG A 68 -10.74 -0.30 -4.60
CA ARG A 68 -9.85 0.83 -4.45
C ARG A 68 -9.90 1.32 -2.99
N THR A 69 -8.75 1.47 -2.35
CA THR A 69 -8.65 1.91 -0.96
C THR A 69 -7.63 3.04 -0.87
N GLY A 70 -7.99 4.14 -0.23
CA GLY A 70 -7.03 5.21 0.07
C GLY A 70 -6.10 4.76 1.20
N VAL A 71 -4.82 4.99 1.04
CA VAL A 71 -3.81 4.67 2.06
C VAL A 71 -2.86 5.84 2.24
N VAL A 72 -2.10 5.83 3.33
CA VAL A 72 -1.11 6.87 3.63
C VAL A 72 0.28 6.26 3.45
N ALA A 73 1.10 6.90 2.64
CA ALA A 73 2.48 6.48 2.41
C ALA A 73 3.43 7.47 3.09
N VAL A 74 4.36 6.96 3.87
CA VAL A 74 5.32 7.77 4.62
C VAL A 74 6.73 7.29 4.29
N GLU A 75 7.61 8.23 3.98
CA GLU A 75 9.03 7.91 3.83
C GLU A 75 9.67 7.86 5.20
N VAL A 76 10.27 6.73 5.52
CA VAL A 76 10.87 6.46 6.82
C VAL A 76 12.38 6.28 6.65
N PRO A 77 13.21 6.95 7.47
CA PRO A 77 14.65 6.71 7.40
C PRO A 77 14.99 5.24 7.62
N ASP A 78 15.80 4.68 6.75
CA ASP A 78 16.22 3.27 6.86
C ASP A 78 17.38 3.15 7.83
N ARG A 79 17.05 3.28 9.12
CA ARG A 79 18.02 3.20 10.23
C ARG A 79 17.29 2.81 11.51
N PRO A 80 18.01 2.33 12.52
CA PRO A 80 17.39 2.03 13.82
C PRO A 80 16.63 3.26 14.35
N GLY A 81 15.40 3.05 14.78
CA GLY A 81 14.54 4.11 15.31
C GLY A 81 13.73 4.87 14.27
N GLY A 82 13.98 4.69 12.98
CA GLY A 82 13.24 5.40 11.93
C GLY A 82 11.73 5.15 12.03
N LEU A 83 11.32 3.89 11.99
CA LEU A 83 9.91 3.52 12.12
C LEU A 83 9.38 3.82 13.53
N ALA A 84 10.19 3.57 14.56
CA ALA A 84 9.79 3.82 15.95
C ALA A 84 9.35 5.27 16.15
N GLY A 85 10.04 6.24 15.55
CA GLY A 85 9.68 7.64 15.63
C GLY A 85 8.32 7.95 15.03
N VAL A 86 8.01 7.37 13.88
CA VAL A 86 6.72 7.52 13.23
C VAL A 86 5.61 6.91 14.10
N LEU A 87 5.82 5.70 14.58
CA LEU A 87 4.83 5.03 15.44
C LEU A 87 4.61 5.74 16.77
N ALA A 88 5.65 6.39 17.32
CA ALA A 88 5.52 7.18 18.55
C ALA A 88 4.56 8.37 18.34
N ALA A 89 4.66 9.06 17.21
CA ALA A 89 3.75 10.15 16.87
C ALA A 89 2.29 9.68 16.78
N LEU A 90 2.09 8.52 16.17
CA LEU A 90 0.74 7.92 16.04
C LEU A 90 0.19 7.49 17.41
N ARG A 91 1.03 6.93 18.26
CA ARG A 91 0.63 6.54 19.60
C ARG A 91 0.20 7.74 20.44
N THR A 92 0.94 8.83 20.36
CA THR A 92 0.62 10.06 21.09
C THR A 92 -0.75 10.60 20.66
N ALA A 93 -1.08 10.47 19.37
CA ALA A 93 -2.37 10.91 18.83
C ALA A 93 -3.48 9.85 18.98
N ALA A 94 -3.18 8.71 19.60
CA ALA A 94 -4.11 7.59 19.78
C ALA A 94 -4.68 7.04 18.44
N ILE A 95 -3.85 7.00 17.41
CA ILE A 95 -4.21 6.47 16.10
C ILE A 95 -3.83 4.99 16.02
N ASN A 96 -4.76 4.15 15.61
CA ASN A 96 -4.51 2.73 15.43
C ASN A 96 -4.10 2.42 13.98
N VAL A 97 -3.06 1.61 13.83
CA VAL A 97 -2.64 1.07 12.54
C VAL A 97 -3.42 -0.21 12.29
N GLU A 98 -4.25 -0.23 11.25
CA GLU A 98 -5.02 -1.43 10.89
C GLU A 98 -4.12 -2.44 10.18
N TYR A 99 -3.30 -1.97 9.26
CA TYR A 99 -2.23 -2.76 8.64
C TYR A 99 -1.19 -1.83 8.02
N MET A 100 -0.03 -2.40 7.74
CA MET A 100 1.06 -1.67 7.12
C MET A 100 1.95 -2.62 6.34
N TYR A 101 2.63 -2.12 5.34
CA TYR A 101 3.67 -2.84 4.62
C TYR A 101 4.66 -1.84 4.03
N ALA A 102 5.87 -2.29 3.79
CA ALA A 102 6.94 -1.41 3.33
C ALA A 102 7.52 -1.89 2.01
N PHE A 103 8.05 -0.97 1.25
CA PHE A 103 8.85 -1.29 0.07
C PHE A 103 10.02 -0.32 -0.04
N PRO A 104 11.15 -0.75 -0.63
CA PRO A 104 12.31 0.11 -0.73
C PRO A 104 12.09 1.20 -1.79
N VAL A 105 12.69 2.36 -1.55
CA VAL A 105 12.88 3.37 -2.58
C VAL A 105 14.26 3.14 -3.18
N LYS A 106 14.83 4.12 -3.82
CA LYS A 106 16.20 4.02 -4.32
C LYS A 106 17.17 3.63 -3.20
N ALA A 107 18.13 2.80 -3.52
CA ALA A 107 19.11 2.29 -2.56
C ALA A 107 19.70 3.42 -1.69
N GLY A 108 19.64 3.25 -0.38
CA GLY A 108 20.26 4.15 0.58
C GLY A 108 19.43 5.34 1.04
N GLU A 109 18.23 5.55 0.51
CA GLU A 109 17.44 6.75 0.82
C GLU A 109 16.25 6.54 1.73
N GLY A 110 16.09 5.36 2.33
CA GLY A 110 14.98 5.07 3.21
C GLY A 110 14.00 4.08 2.62
N ALA A 111 12.88 3.93 3.28
CA ALA A 111 11.81 3.03 2.85
C ALA A 111 10.48 3.77 2.83
N VAL A 112 9.60 3.36 1.94
CA VAL A 112 8.22 3.83 1.97
C VAL A 112 7.40 2.84 2.76
N VAL A 113 6.70 3.32 3.78
CA VAL A 113 5.77 2.50 4.55
C VAL A 113 4.36 2.95 4.22
N VAL A 114 3.54 1.99 3.79
CA VAL A 114 2.14 2.21 3.46
C VAL A 114 1.31 1.82 4.67
N PHE A 115 0.45 2.74 5.11
CA PHE A 115 -0.40 2.54 6.28
C PHE A 115 -1.87 2.65 5.92
N ARG A 116 -2.66 1.80 6.55
CA ARG A 116 -4.10 2.00 6.65
C ARG A 116 -4.43 2.24 8.13
N PHE A 117 -5.05 3.38 8.41
CA PHE A 117 -5.40 3.77 9.77
C PHE A 117 -6.90 3.70 10.02
N ASP A 118 -7.29 3.68 11.29
CA ASP A 118 -8.69 3.83 11.67
C ASP A 118 -9.22 5.24 11.38
N ASP A 119 -8.32 6.24 11.37
CA ASP A 119 -8.66 7.64 11.06
C ASP A 119 -7.50 8.27 10.28
N ASP A 120 -7.59 8.23 8.95
CA ASP A 120 -6.52 8.74 8.07
C ASP A 120 -6.31 10.24 8.21
N ALA A 121 -7.38 11.03 8.42
CA ALA A 121 -7.27 12.48 8.56
C ALA A 121 -6.50 12.86 9.83
N ALA A 122 -6.84 12.22 10.94
CA ALA A 122 -6.14 12.45 12.21
C ALA A 122 -4.69 11.98 12.13
N ALA A 123 -4.43 10.85 11.45
CA ALA A 123 -3.09 10.34 11.24
C ALA A 123 -2.24 11.31 10.42
N LEU A 124 -2.77 11.86 9.34
CA LEU A 124 -2.07 12.84 8.51
C LEU A 124 -1.69 14.08 9.32
N THR A 125 -2.60 14.59 10.14
CA THR A 125 -2.33 15.73 11.01
C THR A 125 -1.18 15.42 11.98
N ALA A 126 -1.22 14.26 12.63
CA ALA A 126 -0.20 13.84 13.59
C ALA A 126 1.16 13.65 12.92
N LEU A 127 1.19 13.01 11.77
CA LEU A 127 2.43 12.73 11.03
C LEU A 127 3.09 14.03 10.55
N ARG A 128 2.31 14.94 10.00
CA ARG A 128 2.82 16.23 9.55
C ARG A 128 3.35 17.07 10.70
N ALA A 129 2.64 17.08 11.82
CA ALA A 129 3.08 17.81 13.02
C ALA A 129 4.40 17.26 13.57
N ALA A 130 4.64 15.97 13.40
CA ALA A 130 5.88 15.32 13.83
C ALA A 130 7.03 15.46 12.81
N GLY A 131 6.78 16.12 11.69
CA GLY A 131 7.78 16.31 10.65
C GLY A 131 8.00 15.09 9.76
N ALA A 132 7.11 14.13 9.79
CA ALA A 132 7.19 12.95 8.93
C ALA A 132 6.93 13.33 7.47
N ARG A 133 7.64 12.69 6.55
CA ARG A 133 7.48 12.94 5.13
C ARG A 133 6.34 12.09 4.56
N VAL A 134 5.17 12.69 4.44
CA VAL A 134 4.00 12.05 3.82
C VAL A 134 4.12 12.21 2.31
N LEU A 135 4.01 11.09 1.60
CA LEU A 135 4.15 11.07 0.15
C LEU A 135 2.81 11.25 -0.55
N GLU A 136 2.85 11.85 -1.74
CA GLU A 136 1.68 12.01 -2.59
C GLU A 136 1.61 10.88 -3.62
N ALA A 137 0.47 10.78 -4.30
CA ALA A 137 0.26 9.77 -5.32
C ALA A 137 1.38 9.74 -6.37
N ARG A 138 1.81 10.90 -6.86
CA ARG A 138 2.87 11.00 -7.85
C ARG A 138 4.21 10.43 -7.37
N ASP A 139 4.47 10.48 -6.06
CA ASP A 139 5.73 9.99 -5.48
C ASP A 139 5.76 8.46 -5.42
N VAL A 140 4.61 7.84 -5.37
CA VAL A 140 4.49 6.40 -5.17
C VAL A 140 4.11 5.66 -6.46
N HIS A 141 3.12 6.17 -7.20
CA HIS A 141 2.62 5.51 -8.42
C HIS A 141 3.55 5.66 -9.62
N ARG A 142 4.24 6.79 -9.69
CA ARG A 142 5.16 7.07 -10.80
C ARG A 142 6.60 6.83 -10.39
N THR A 143 7.36 6.15 -11.09
CA THR A 143 8.83 6.05 -11.03
C THR A 143 9.31 4.80 -11.66
#